data_ef9d11832b75b7768f0285a8bf40d176
#
_entry.id   ef9d11832b75b7768f0285a8bf40d176
#
_cell.length_a   1.000
_cell.length_b   1.000
_cell.length_c   1.000
_cell.angle_alpha   90.00
_cell.angle_beta   90.00
_cell.angle_gamma   90.00
#
_symmetry.space_group_name_H-M   'P 1'
#
loop_
_entity.id
_entity.type
_entity.pdbx_description
1 polymer ?
#
loop_
_entity_poly.entity_id
_entity_poly.type
_entity_poly.pdbx_seq_one_letter_code
_entity_poly.pdbx_strand_id
1 'polypeptide(L)'
;MHYLKISDLKKDYDKLQIKYGAKELDSIYNGGCKENPDICFVFMNPTGKNIASMKTWEGRKSPWLGTKNIWKLFYNVNLLSEDTFNKIKEKRPKQWDYEFCDYVYKEIEKNKLFITNLGKCTQIDARPLPDEVLKKYLNLLFKEIDIIKSKIIITFGNQVSSIILNKKISVSENRKICHELEINKNKYKVYPVYYPVGNGMFNIDKSIEDIKWIIENELKEDVKL
;
A
#
# COMPACT_ATOMS: atom_id res chain seq x y z
N MET A 1 -24.45 5.70 -4.44
CA MET A 1 -24.22 4.64 -3.43
C MET A 1 -23.32 5.22 -2.38
N HIS A 2 -23.75 5.26 -1.12
CA HIS A 2 -22.98 5.84 -0.01
C HIS A 2 -22.15 4.71 0.61
N TYR A 3 -20.83 4.80 0.54
CA TYR A 3 -19.93 3.83 1.16
C TYR A 3 -19.62 4.31 2.58
N LEU A 4 -20.05 3.55 3.57
CA LEU A 4 -19.85 3.85 5.00
C LEU A 4 -18.61 3.14 5.57
N LYS A 5 -18.19 2.03 4.94
CA LYS A 5 -17.07 1.19 5.39
C LYS A 5 -16.22 0.75 4.21
N ILE A 6 -14.94 0.49 4.46
CA ILE A 6 -14.02 -0.07 3.45
C ILE A 6 -14.53 -1.39 2.86
N SER A 7 -15.20 -2.23 3.67
CA SER A 7 -15.78 -3.49 3.20
C SER A 7 -16.77 -3.31 2.05
N ASP A 8 -17.44 -2.17 1.98
CA ASP A 8 -18.45 -1.90 0.94
C ASP A 8 -17.82 -1.74 -0.45
N LEU A 9 -16.52 -1.40 -0.51
CA LEU A 9 -15.77 -1.24 -1.74
C LEU A 9 -15.38 -2.58 -2.40
N LYS A 10 -15.39 -3.69 -1.65
CA LYS A 10 -14.93 -5.01 -2.13
C LYS A 10 -15.62 -5.43 -3.42
N LYS A 11 -16.95 -5.31 -3.47
CA LYS A 11 -17.76 -5.70 -4.64
C LYS A 11 -17.30 -4.98 -5.91
N ASP A 12 -16.90 -3.72 -5.82
CA ASP A 12 -16.47 -2.97 -6.99
C ASP A 12 -15.02 -3.31 -7.36
N TYR A 13 -14.15 -3.60 -6.37
CA TYR A 13 -12.82 -4.16 -6.64
C TYR A 13 -12.90 -5.50 -7.37
N ASP A 14 -13.80 -6.41 -6.95
CA ASP A 14 -13.95 -7.73 -7.57
C ASP A 14 -14.49 -7.65 -9.00
N LYS A 15 -15.40 -6.72 -9.30
CA LYS A 15 -15.82 -6.45 -10.68
C LYS A 15 -14.65 -6.02 -11.56
N LEU A 16 -13.75 -5.18 -11.04
CA LEU A 16 -12.57 -4.75 -11.78
C LEU A 16 -11.52 -5.86 -11.88
N GLN A 17 -11.40 -6.75 -10.89
CA GLN A 17 -10.58 -7.97 -10.99
C GLN A 17 -11.04 -8.85 -12.15
N ILE A 18 -12.33 -9.12 -12.26
CA ILE A 18 -12.89 -9.92 -13.34
C ILE A 18 -12.56 -9.32 -14.72
N LYS A 19 -12.56 -7.98 -14.80
CA LYS A 19 -12.32 -7.26 -16.06
C LYS A 19 -10.85 -7.11 -16.42
N TYR A 20 -9.99 -6.88 -15.46
CA TYR A 20 -8.60 -6.45 -15.69
C TYR A 20 -7.55 -7.34 -15.03
N GLY A 21 -7.93 -8.19 -14.10
CA GLY A 21 -7.04 -9.10 -13.39
C GLY A 21 -6.87 -10.44 -14.11
N ALA A 22 -5.93 -11.23 -13.62
CA ALA A 22 -5.77 -12.62 -14.03
C ALA A 22 -6.97 -13.44 -13.58
N LYS A 23 -7.50 -14.30 -14.48
CA LYS A 23 -8.75 -15.06 -14.25
C LYS A 23 -8.63 -16.06 -13.10
N GLU A 24 -7.44 -16.59 -12.86
CA GLU A 24 -7.12 -17.57 -11.84
C GLU A 24 -6.84 -16.97 -10.47
N LEU A 25 -6.76 -15.64 -10.37
CA LEU A 25 -6.42 -14.92 -9.15
C LEU A 25 -7.56 -14.02 -8.67
N ASP A 26 -7.57 -13.74 -7.38
CA ASP A 26 -8.53 -12.84 -6.73
C ASP A 26 -7.95 -11.46 -6.48
N SER A 27 -8.82 -10.49 -6.25
CA SER A 27 -8.46 -9.14 -5.79
C SER A 27 -7.68 -9.18 -4.49
N ILE A 28 -6.68 -8.33 -4.39
CA ILE A 28 -6.04 -7.99 -3.10
C ILE A 28 -6.50 -6.60 -2.70
N TYR A 29 -7.08 -6.47 -1.51
CA TYR A 29 -7.72 -5.23 -1.08
C TYR A 29 -6.72 -4.28 -0.38
N ASN A 30 -6.77 -4.25 0.94
CA ASN A 30 -5.98 -3.41 1.81
C ASN A 30 -5.71 -4.14 3.12
N GLY A 31 -4.89 -3.54 3.98
CA GLY A 31 -4.65 -4.06 5.34
C GLY A 31 -4.09 -2.99 6.26
N GLY A 32 -4.20 -3.24 7.55
CA GLY A 32 -3.74 -2.34 8.59
C GLY A 32 -4.85 -1.50 9.22
N CYS A 33 -4.46 -0.40 9.85
CA CYS A 33 -5.33 0.49 10.62
C CYS A 33 -6.34 1.21 9.71
N LYS A 34 -7.62 1.02 9.98
CA LYS A 34 -8.73 1.55 9.15
C LYS A 34 -9.34 2.84 9.70
N GLU A 35 -8.86 3.32 10.84
CA GLU A 35 -9.37 4.51 11.51
C GLU A 35 -8.21 5.45 11.82
N ASN A 36 -8.15 6.56 11.09
CA ASN A 36 -7.14 7.61 11.23
C ASN A 36 -5.69 7.06 11.30
N PRO A 37 -5.24 6.26 10.32
CA PRO A 37 -3.85 5.83 10.29
C PRO A 37 -2.91 7.01 10.14
N ASP A 38 -1.74 6.91 10.73
CA ASP A 38 -0.71 7.94 10.58
C ASP A 38 -0.19 7.97 9.14
N ILE A 39 0.00 6.79 8.53
CA ILE A 39 0.49 6.69 7.14
C ILE A 39 -0.38 5.70 6.34
N CYS A 40 -0.78 6.15 5.15
CA CYS A 40 -1.34 5.32 4.09
C CYS A 40 -0.27 5.08 3.01
N PHE A 41 0.20 3.83 2.88
CA PHE A 41 1.13 3.41 1.84
C PHE A 41 0.37 2.92 0.60
N VAL A 42 0.57 3.59 -0.55
CA VAL A 42 -0.11 3.25 -1.81
C VAL A 42 0.89 2.71 -2.83
N PHE A 43 0.77 1.41 -3.12
CA PHE A 43 1.55 0.71 -4.14
C PHE A 43 0.79 0.64 -5.47
N MET A 44 1.39 0.02 -6.49
CA MET A 44 0.80 -0.07 -7.83
C MET A 44 -0.36 -1.07 -7.88
N ASN A 45 -0.05 -2.35 -7.95
CA ASN A 45 -1.02 -3.46 -8.00
C ASN A 45 -0.39 -4.75 -7.45
N PRO A 46 -1.20 -5.70 -6.97
CA PRO A 46 -0.72 -6.99 -6.52
C PRO A 46 -0.37 -7.91 -7.69
N THR A 47 0.44 -8.93 -7.39
CA THR A 47 0.81 -10.01 -8.32
C THR A 47 0.54 -11.37 -7.69
N GLY A 48 0.56 -12.44 -8.48
CA GLY A 48 0.40 -13.82 -8.04
C GLY A 48 1.48 -14.28 -7.02
N LYS A 49 2.50 -13.46 -6.75
CA LYS A 49 3.45 -13.72 -5.64
C LYS A 49 2.81 -13.49 -4.27
N ASN A 50 1.74 -12.73 -4.19
CA ASN A 50 0.95 -12.61 -2.96
C ASN A 50 0.10 -13.87 -2.79
N ILE A 51 0.36 -14.65 -1.74
CA ILE A 51 -0.35 -15.91 -1.49
C ILE A 51 -1.86 -15.73 -1.32
N ALA A 52 -2.29 -14.59 -0.83
CA ALA A 52 -3.71 -14.28 -0.64
C ALA A 52 -4.47 -14.05 -1.96
N SER A 53 -3.77 -13.98 -3.08
CA SER A 53 -4.40 -13.89 -4.41
C SER A 53 -4.94 -15.23 -4.92
N MET A 54 -4.54 -16.35 -4.34
CA MET A 54 -5.05 -17.67 -4.72
C MET A 54 -6.55 -17.77 -4.38
N LYS A 55 -7.35 -18.35 -5.28
CA LYS A 55 -8.79 -18.54 -5.08
C LYS A 55 -9.13 -19.43 -3.89
N THR A 56 -8.22 -20.33 -3.54
CA THR A 56 -8.33 -21.24 -2.38
C THR A 56 -7.97 -20.57 -1.05
N TRP A 57 -7.53 -19.29 -1.07
CA TRP A 57 -7.15 -18.58 0.13
C TRP A 57 -8.37 -17.96 0.82
N GLU A 58 -8.67 -18.38 2.03
CA GLU A 58 -9.82 -17.94 2.82
C GLU A 58 -9.48 -16.86 3.88
N GLY A 59 -8.17 -16.62 4.12
CA GLY A 59 -7.71 -15.61 5.06
C GLY A 59 -7.83 -14.16 4.55
N ARG A 60 -7.18 -13.24 5.23
CA ARG A 60 -7.17 -11.83 4.82
C ARG A 60 -6.57 -11.66 3.43
N LYS A 61 -7.20 -10.87 2.59
CA LYS A 61 -6.71 -10.53 1.24
C LYS A 61 -6.00 -9.18 1.24
N SER A 62 -4.89 -9.12 2.00
CA SER A 62 -4.09 -7.91 2.19
C SER A 62 -2.81 -7.93 1.34
N PRO A 63 -2.22 -6.76 1.03
CA PRO A 63 -0.99 -6.68 0.25
C PRO A 63 0.19 -7.42 0.89
N TRP A 64 1.12 -7.87 0.06
CA TRP A 64 2.45 -8.37 0.42
C TRP A 64 2.53 -9.67 1.23
N LEU A 65 1.43 -10.40 1.45
CA LEU A 65 1.43 -11.69 2.15
C LEU A 65 2.23 -12.74 1.37
N GLY A 66 3.10 -13.48 2.07
CA GLY A 66 4.02 -14.44 1.47
C GLY A 66 5.26 -13.84 0.80
N THR A 67 5.47 -12.53 0.89
CA THR A 67 6.65 -11.85 0.33
C THR A 67 7.60 -11.39 1.44
N LYS A 68 8.83 -10.98 1.09
CA LYS A 68 9.84 -10.56 2.09
C LYS A 68 10.31 -9.12 1.91
N ASN A 69 10.46 -8.66 0.67
CA ASN A 69 11.20 -7.43 0.38
C ASN A 69 10.57 -6.17 0.98
N ILE A 70 9.24 -6.07 0.95
CA ILE A 70 8.57 -4.88 1.50
C ILE A 70 8.68 -4.81 3.02
N TRP A 71 8.66 -5.97 3.69
CA TRP A 71 8.78 -6.03 5.15
C TRP A 71 10.18 -5.60 5.61
N LYS A 72 11.22 -5.83 4.79
CA LYS A 72 12.56 -5.28 5.02
C LYS A 72 12.57 -3.75 4.97
N LEU A 73 11.81 -3.12 4.06
CA LEU A 73 11.65 -1.67 4.04
C LEU A 73 11.02 -1.18 5.33
N PHE A 74 9.89 -1.76 5.75
CA PHE A 74 9.20 -1.37 6.99
C PHE A 74 10.08 -1.56 8.23
N TYR A 75 10.85 -2.64 8.31
CA TYR A 75 11.84 -2.85 9.38
C TYR A 75 12.90 -1.75 9.37
N ASN A 76 13.50 -1.45 8.22
CA ASN A 76 14.57 -0.46 8.09
C ASN A 76 14.13 0.98 8.40
N VAL A 77 12.85 1.27 8.32
CA VAL A 77 12.27 2.59 8.69
C VAL A 77 11.59 2.58 10.07
N ASN A 78 11.84 1.55 10.88
CA ASN A 78 11.32 1.37 12.24
C ASN A 78 9.78 1.29 12.33
N LEU A 79 9.13 0.82 11.27
CA LEU A 79 7.68 0.59 11.22
C LEU A 79 7.28 -0.87 11.41
N LEU A 80 8.26 -1.76 11.60
CA LEU A 80 8.09 -3.18 11.90
C LEU A 80 9.17 -3.59 12.91
N SER A 81 8.81 -4.37 13.93
CA SER A 81 9.74 -4.86 14.94
C SER A 81 10.73 -5.88 14.36
N GLU A 82 11.88 -6.01 15.04
CA GLU A 82 12.90 -7.00 14.68
C GLU A 82 12.37 -8.42 14.83
N ASP A 83 11.58 -8.69 15.87
CA ASP A 83 10.96 -10.02 16.11
C ASP A 83 10.07 -10.43 14.93
N THR A 84 9.14 -9.56 14.54
CA THR A 84 8.25 -9.83 13.41
C THR A 84 9.02 -9.96 12.10
N PHE A 85 10.02 -9.11 11.87
CA PHE A 85 10.84 -9.20 10.65
C PHE A 85 11.67 -10.50 10.60
N ASN A 86 12.23 -10.96 11.72
CA ASN A 86 12.96 -12.23 11.80
C ASN A 86 12.04 -13.42 11.48
N LYS A 87 10.85 -13.47 12.06
CA LYS A 87 9.83 -14.49 11.74
C LYS A 87 9.46 -14.50 10.26
N ILE A 88 9.34 -13.32 9.63
CA ILE A 88 9.07 -13.20 8.19
C ILE A 88 10.24 -13.76 7.36
N LYS A 89 11.49 -13.48 7.74
CA LYS A 89 12.69 -13.99 7.03
C LYS A 89 12.77 -15.51 7.04
N GLU A 90 12.43 -16.15 8.14
CA GLU A 90 12.50 -17.59 8.32
C GLU A 90 11.45 -18.35 7.50
N LYS A 91 10.27 -17.77 7.30
CA LYS A 91 9.17 -18.43 6.59
C LYS A 91 9.33 -18.37 5.06
N ARG A 92 9.09 -19.52 4.41
CA ARG A 92 8.86 -19.56 2.95
C ARG A 92 7.42 -19.10 2.65
N PRO A 93 7.11 -18.61 1.43
CA PRO A 93 5.76 -18.15 1.08
C PRO A 93 4.65 -19.14 1.47
N LYS A 94 4.83 -20.44 1.18
CA LYS A 94 3.85 -21.51 1.49
C LYS A 94 3.69 -21.80 2.98
N GLN A 95 4.54 -21.27 3.84
CA GLN A 95 4.49 -21.43 5.30
C GLN A 95 3.75 -20.28 6.00
N TRP A 96 3.29 -19.31 5.25
CA TRP A 96 2.40 -18.28 5.76
C TRP A 96 0.99 -18.85 5.85
N ASP A 97 0.52 -19.08 7.06
CA ASP A 97 -0.87 -19.41 7.36
C ASP A 97 -1.68 -18.18 7.74
N TYR A 98 -2.96 -18.37 8.02
CA TYR A 98 -3.86 -17.26 8.35
C TYR A 98 -3.45 -16.54 9.64
N GLU A 99 -3.04 -17.32 10.65
CA GLU A 99 -2.62 -16.80 11.95
C GLU A 99 -1.37 -15.93 11.84
N PHE A 100 -0.38 -16.38 11.06
CA PHE A 100 0.82 -15.61 10.84
C PHE A 100 0.56 -14.33 10.02
N CYS A 101 -0.30 -14.41 9.01
CA CYS A 101 -0.73 -13.23 8.26
C CYS A 101 -1.43 -12.20 9.17
N ASP A 102 -2.29 -12.66 10.08
CA ASP A 102 -2.94 -11.80 11.06
C ASP A 102 -1.96 -11.25 12.09
N TYR A 103 -1.00 -12.05 12.54
CA TYR A 103 0.05 -11.60 13.44
C TYR A 103 0.84 -10.42 12.84
N VAL A 104 1.30 -10.54 11.59
CA VAL A 104 2.03 -9.46 10.90
C VAL A 104 1.15 -8.21 10.78
N TYR A 105 -0.10 -8.36 10.37
CA TYR A 105 -0.98 -7.22 10.15
C TYR A 105 -1.52 -6.59 11.45
N LYS A 106 -1.57 -7.31 12.57
CA LYS A 106 -1.83 -6.72 13.89
C LYS A 106 -0.75 -5.71 14.29
N GLU A 107 0.50 -5.96 13.95
CA GLU A 107 1.57 -4.99 14.20
C GLU A 107 1.43 -3.74 13.30
N ILE A 108 1.10 -3.94 12.01
CA ILE A 108 0.79 -2.84 11.09
C ILE A 108 -0.38 -1.98 11.60
N GLU A 109 -1.43 -2.61 12.12
CA GLU A 109 -2.57 -1.93 12.75
C GLU A 109 -2.17 -1.16 14.01
N LYS A 110 -1.39 -1.79 14.90
CA LYS A 110 -0.87 -1.18 16.14
C LYS A 110 -0.01 0.05 15.84
N ASN A 111 0.80 -0.01 14.78
CA ASN A 111 1.67 1.09 14.36
C ASN A 111 0.93 2.14 13.53
N LYS A 112 -0.41 2.11 13.50
CA LYS A 112 -1.28 3.03 12.77
C LYS A 112 -0.91 3.18 11.29
N LEU A 113 -0.58 2.07 10.64
CA LEU A 113 -0.24 2.03 9.23
C LEU A 113 -1.39 1.42 8.44
N PHE A 114 -1.63 1.95 7.26
CA PHE A 114 -2.56 1.38 6.28
C PHE A 114 -1.82 1.10 4.99
N ILE A 115 -1.97 -0.11 4.45
CA ILE A 115 -1.28 -0.56 3.24
C ILE A 115 -2.32 -0.89 2.18
N THR A 116 -2.17 -0.28 1.02
CA THR A 116 -3.08 -0.48 -0.11
C THR A 116 -2.34 -0.44 -1.45
N ASN A 117 -3.07 -0.73 -2.53
CA ASN A 117 -2.61 -0.55 -3.90
C ASN A 117 -3.54 0.41 -4.63
N LEU A 118 -3.04 1.15 -5.62
CA LEU A 118 -3.89 1.90 -6.54
C LEU A 118 -4.80 0.94 -7.31
N GLY A 119 -4.25 -0.06 -8.01
CA GLY A 119 -5.00 -1.15 -8.61
C GLY A 119 -5.17 -2.32 -7.65
N LYS A 120 -6.38 -2.85 -7.49
CA LYS A 120 -6.64 -4.04 -6.66
C LYS A 120 -6.60 -5.34 -7.48
N CYS A 121 -6.57 -5.23 -8.82
CA CYS A 121 -6.53 -6.41 -9.67
C CYS A 121 -5.15 -7.06 -9.66
N THR A 122 -5.16 -8.34 -9.32
CA THR A 122 -3.95 -9.16 -9.27
C THR A 122 -3.55 -9.60 -10.66
N GLN A 123 -2.29 -9.41 -11.01
CA GLN A 123 -1.67 -9.88 -12.25
C GLN A 123 -0.82 -11.14 -11.98
N ILE A 124 -0.60 -11.96 -13.00
CA ILE A 124 0.28 -13.14 -12.87
C ILE A 124 1.70 -12.72 -12.51
N ASP A 125 2.20 -11.68 -13.15
CA ASP A 125 3.56 -11.18 -13.01
C ASP A 125 3.63 -9.68 -12.67
N ALA A 126 4.83 -9.16 -12.58
CA ALA A 126 5.11 -7.77 -12.15
C ALA A 126 5.14 -6.77 -13.33
N ARG A 127 4.55 -7.09 -14.49
CA ARG A 127 4.44 -6.12 -15.57
C ARG A 127 3.55 -4.96 -15.13
N PRO A 128 3.97 -3.71 -15.39
CA PRO A 128 3.14 -2.56 -15.06
C PRO A 128 1.80 -2.60 -15.77
N LEU A 129 0.73 -2.28 -15.04
CA LEU A 129 -0.56 -2.05 -15.65
C LEU A 129 -0.57 -0.73 -16.43
N PRO A 130 -1.29 -0.64 -17.56
CA PRO A 130 -1.51 0.63 -18.24
C PRO A 130 -2.20 1.65 -17.33
N ASP A 131 -1.85 2.93 -17.50
CA ASP A 131 -2.45 4.03 -16.74
C ASP A 131 -3.98 4.04 -16.81
N GLU A 132 -4.54 3.71 -17.97
CA GLU A 132 -5.99 3.65 -18.19
C GLU A 132 -6.69 2.64 -17.27
N VAL A 133 -6.03 1.52 -16.99
CA VAL A 133 -6.55 0.50 -16.07
C VAL A 133 -6.44 1.01 -14.64
N LEU A 134 -5.29 1.55 -14.24
CA LEU A 134 -5.08 2.09 -12.90
C LEU A 134 -6.05 3.25 -12.60
N LYS A 135 -6.31 4.13 -13.56
CA LYS A 135 -7.29 5.22 -13.43
C LYS A 135 -8.73 4.75 -13.15
N LYS A 136 -9.10 3.51 -13.55
CA LYS A 136 -10.43 2.95 -13.19
C LYS A 136 -10.59 2.70 -11.69
N TYR A 137 -9.47 2.54 -10.97
CA TYR A 137 -9.47 2.38 -9.51
C TYR A 137 -9.40 3.69 -8.74
N LEU A 138 -9.03 4.81 -9.37
CA LEU A 138 -8.70 6.06 -8.68
C LEU A 138 -9.84 6.56 -7.79
N ASN A 139 -11.07 6.57 -8.30
CA ASN A 139 -12.24 6.98 -7.52
C ASN A 139 -12.50 6.06 -6.30
N LEU A 140 -12.25 4.76 -6.45
CA LEU A 140 -12.38 3.80 -5.34
C LEU A 140 -11.26 3.99 -4.31
N LEU A 141 -10.04 4.28 -4.74
CA LEU A 141 -8.93 4.61 -3.86
C LEU A 141 -9.21 5.91 -3.08
N PHE A 142 -9.76 6.93 -3.74
CA PHE A 142 -10.13 8.18 -3.07
C PHE A 142 -11.21 7.96 -2.00
N LYS A 143 -12.20 7.13 -2.29
CA LYS A 143 -13.19 6.73 -1.28
C LYS A 143 -12.55 5.96 -0.11
N GLU A 144 -11.61 5.06 -0.40
CA GLU A 144 -10.86 4.32 0.61
C GLU A 144 -10.09 5.29 1.53
N ILE A 145 -9.36 6.25 0.95
CA ILE A 145 -8.61 7.28 1.69
C ILE A 145 -9.54 8.16 2.53
N ASP A 146 -10.67 8.58 1.97
CA ASP A 146 -11.64 9.43 2.67
C ASP A 146 -12.34 8.70 3.84
N ILE A 147 -12.52 7.38 3.73
CA ILE A 147 -13.03 6.55 4.82
C ILE A 147 -12.02 6.42 5.96
N ILE A 148 -10.75 6.15 5.65
CA ILE A 148 -9.72 5.93 6.68
C ILE A 148 -9.16 7.21 7.29
N LYS A 149 -9.19 8.32 6.57
CA LYS A 149 -8.70 9.65 6.99
C LYS A 149 -7.25 9.63 7.47
N SER A 150 -6.35 9.12 6.61
CA SER A 150 -4.92 9.07 6.90
C SER A 150 -4.32 10.47 7.06
N LYS A 151 -3.37 10.65 7.99
CA LYS A 151 -2.63 11.92 8.14
C LYS A 151 -1.72 12.18 6.94
N ILE A 152 -1.01 11.13 6.48
CA ILE A 152 -0.04 11.19 5.39
C ILE A 152 -0.31 10.06 4.39
N ILE A 153 -0.10 10.34 3.12
CA ILE A 153 -0.13 9.36 2.04
C ILE A 153 1.26 9.26 1.43
N ILE A 154 1.84 8.07 1.39
CA ILE A 154 3.08 7.78 0.68
C ILE A 154 2.75 6.98 -0.57
N THR A 155 3.09 7.51 -1.74
CA THR A 155 2.85 6.87 -3.04
C THR A 155 4.16 6.34 -3.61
N PHE A 156 4.16 5.11 -4.10
CA PHE A 156 5.37 4.46 -4.58
C PHE A 156 5.50 4.48 -6.11
N GLY A 157 6.55 5.16 -6.59
CA GLY A 157 6.93 5.21 -8.00
C GLY A 157 6.23 6.31 -8.81
N ASN A 158 6.82 6.65 -9.95
CA ASN A 158 6.37 7.75 -10.81
C ASN A 158 4.93 7.57 -11.29
N GLN A 159 4.56 6.35 -11.72
CA GLN A 159 3.25 6.07 -12.30
C GLN A 159 2.13 6.26 -11.26
N VAL A 160 2.24 5.64 -10.09
CA VAL A 160 1.24 5.75 -9.01
C VAL A 160 1.09 7.19 -8.56
N SER A 161 2.22 7.86 -8.31
CA SER A 161 2.24 9.26 -7.87
C SER A 161 1.63 10.21 -8.91
N SER A 162 1.95 9.99 -10.19
CA SER A 162 1.41 10.84 -11.28
C SER A 162 -0.10 10.69 -11.44
N ILE A 163 -0.61 9.46 -11.32
CA ILE A 163 -2.05 9.18 -11.45
C ILE A 163 -2.81 9.78 -10.28
N ILE A 164 -2.33 9.58 -9.04
CA ILE A 164 -3.00 10.07 -7.83
C ILE A 164 -3.01 11.59 -7.79
N LEU A 165 -1.89 12.25 -8.13
CA LEU A 165 -1.75 13.69 -8.11
C LEU A 165 -2.25 14.38 -9.40
N ASN A 166 -2.70 13.61 -10.38
CA ASN A 166 -3.15 14.10 -11.68
C ASN A 166 -2.16 15.06 -12.36
N LYS A 167 -0.86 14.78 -12.24
CA LYS A 167 0.23 15.54 -12.89
C LYS A 167 1.45 14.64 -13.08
N LYS A 168 2.33 14.99 -14.03
CA LYS A 168 3.58 14.24 -14.23
C LYS A 168 4.48 14.38 -13.01
N ILE A 169 4.80 13.27 -12.36
CA ILE A 169 5.73 13.18 -11.23
C ILE A 169 6.95 12.36 -11.65
N SER A 170 8.13 12.93 -11.45
CA SER A 170 9.41 12.23 -11.38
C SER A 170 9.81 12.15 -9.91
N VAL A 171 9.86 10.97 -9.33
CA VAL A 171 10.20 10.81 -7.91
C VAL A 171 11.58 11.40 -7.61
N SER A 172 12.55 11.28 -8.53
CA SER A 172 13.89 11.86 -8.35
C SER A 172 13.88 13.37 -8.10
N GLU A 173 12.91 14.08 -8.67
CA GLU A 173 12.74 15.54 -8.55
C GLU A 173 11.77 15.94 -7.42
N ASN A 174 11.07 14.96 -6.85
CA ASN A 174 10.01 15.19 -5.85
C ASN A 174 10.29 14.50 -4.51
N ARG A 175 11.54 14.09 -4.25
CA ARG A 175 11.91 13.51 -2.97
C ARG A 175 11.70 14.49 -1.82
N LYS A 176 11.04 14.03 -0.75
CA LYS A 176 10.76 14.83 0.46
C LYS A 176 9.92 16.10 0.19
N ILE A 177 9.30 16.20 -0.99
CA ILE A 177 8.41 17.31 -1.33
C ILE A 177 6.96 16.88 -1.06
N CYS A 178 6.28 17.66 -0.21
CA CYS A 178 4.86 17.49 0.07
C CYS A 178 4.01 18.02 -1.09
N HIS A 179 3.08 17.18 -1.55
CA HIS A 179 2.02 17.58 -2.45
C HIS A 179 0.68 17.54 -1.72
N GLU A 180 -0.19 18.49 -2.00
CA GLU A 180 -1.56 18.49 -1.49
C GLU A 180 -2.48 17.75 -2.45
N LEU A 181 -3.33 16.86 -1.91
CA LEU A 181 -4.40 16.16 -2.61
C LEU A 181 -5.72 16.48 -1.92
N GLU A 182 -6.67 17.03 -2.67
CA GLU A 182 -8.01 17.27 -2.16
C GLU A 182 -8.96 16.12 -2.55
N ILE A 183 -9.61 15.53 -1.56
CA ILE A 183 -10.65 14.50 -1.72
C ILE A 183 -11.87 14.93 -0.89
N ASN A 184 -13.02 15.14 -1.52
CA ASN A 184 -14.27 15.53 -0.84
C ASN A 184 -14.10 16.71 0.14
N LYS A 185 -13.34 17.76 -0.25
CA LYS A 185 -12.98 18.94 0.55
C LYS A 185 -12.00 18.67 1.71
N ASN A 186 -11.55 17.44 1.91
CA ASN A 186 -10.48 17.12 2.83
C ASN A 186 -9.13 17.21 2.11
N LYS A 187 -8.14 17.80 2.77
CA LYS A 187 -6.79 17.94 2.23
C LYS A 187 -5.86 16.90 2.84
N TYR A 188 -5.10 16.22 1.99
CA TYR A 188 -4.17 15.18 2.37
C TYR A 188 -2.77 15.52 1.91
N LYS A 189 -1.77 15.28 2.77
CA LYS A 189 -0.34 15.38 2.44
C LYS A 189 0.09 14.13 1.67
N VAL A 190 0.67 14.29 0.47
CA VAL A 190 1.13 13.19 -0.38
C VAL A 190 2.61 13.31 -0.67
N TYR A 191 3.35 12.25 -0.42
CA TYR A 191 4.80 12.17 -0.65
C TYR A 191 5.12 11.07 -1.67
N PRO A 192 5.62 11.42 -2.87
CA PRO A 192 6.16 10.46 -3.82
C PRO A 192 7.49 9.87 -3.32
N VAL A 193 7.60 8.54 -3.31
CA VAL A 193 8.79 7.79 -2.91
C VAL A 193 9.14 6.76 -3.98
N TYR A 194 10.41 6.39 -4.12
CA TYR A 194 10.81 5.35 -5.05
C TYR A 194 10.13 4.02 -4.77
N TYR A 195 9.81 3.28 -5.85
CA TYR A 195 9.22 1.95 -5.71
C TYR A 195 10.28 0.98 -5.15
N PRO A 196 10.03 0.30 -4.00
CA PRO A 196 11.09 -0.38 -3.25
C PRO A 196 11.33 -1.84 -3.63
N VAL A 197 10.69 -2.35 -4.69
CA VAL A 197 10.78 -3.76 -5.11
C VAL A 197 11.01 -3.91 -6.61
N GLY A 198 11.43 -5.11 -7.04
CA GLY A 198 11.79 -5.36 -8.44
C GLY A 198 12.94 -4.46 -8.88
N ASN A 199 12.82 -3.86 -10.06
CA ASN A 199 13.82 -2.93 -10.57
C ASN A 199 13.99 -1.68 -9.68
N GLY A 200 13.03 -1.37 -8.83
CA GLY A 200 13.10 -0.27 -7.87
C GLY A 200 14.06 -0.52 -6.70
N MET A 201 14.53 -1.76 -6.49
CA MET A 201 15.49 -2.09 -5.43
C MET A 201 16.81 -1.32 -5.50
N PHE A 202 17.22 -0.88 -6.69
CA PHE A 202 18.40 0.00 -6.84
C PHE A 202 18.26 1.34 -6.10
N ASN A 203 17.04 1.76 -5.76
CA ASN A 203 16.77 3.00 -5.05
C ASN A 203 16.19 2.76 -3.64
N ILE A 204 16.31 1.54 -3.09
CA ILE A 204 15.71 1.21 -1.79
C ILE A 204 16.27 2.09 -0.67
N ASP A 205 17.57 2.40 -0.70
CA ASP A 205 18.20 3.25 0.32
C ASP A 205 17.63 4.67 0.29
N LYS A 206 17.34 5.19 -0.92
CA LYS A 206 16.67 6.48 -1.07
C LYS A 206 15.23 6.43 -0.55
N SER A 207 14.53 5.30 -0.75
CA SER A 207 13.18 5.12 -0.19
C SER A 207 13.19 5.09 1.34
N ILE A 208 14.18 4.42 1.94
CA ILE A 208 14.38 4.36 3.39
C ILE A 208 14.66 5.77 3.94
N GLU A 209 15.58 6.49 3.30
CA GLU A 209 15.92 7.87 3.68
C GLU A 209 14.70 8.80 3.62
N ASP A 210 13.95 8.75 2.52
CA ASP A 210 12.77 9.60 2.32
C ASP A 210 11.67 9.30 3.34
N ILE A 211 11.37 8.03 3.60
CA ILE A 211 10.34 7.64 4.56
C ILE A 211 10.75 8.02 5.99
N LYS A 212 12.01 7.82 6.38
CA LYS A 212 12.50 8.28 7.69
C LYS A 212 12.35 9.79 7.85
N TRP A 213 12.75 10.55 6.84
CA TRP A 213 12.60 11.99 6.86
C TRP A 213 11.13 12.42 6.98
N ILE A 214 10.21 11.79 6.23
CA ILE A 214 8.77 12.07 6.30
C ILE A 214 8.24 11.80 7.71
N ILE A 215 8.57 10.66 8.30
CA ILE A 215 8.14 10.30 9.66
C ILE A 215 8.67 11.33 10.68
N GLU A 216 9.92 11.73 10.55
CA GLU A 216 10.57 12.67 11.49
C GLU A 216 10.01 14.09 11.39
N ASN A 217 9.64 14.54 10.22
CA ASN A 217 9.20 15.92 10.02
C ASN A 217 7.68 16.10 10.07
N GLU A 218 6.91 15.03 9.82
CA GLU A 218 5.46 15.15 9.67
C GLU A 218 4.67 14.47 10.80
N LEU A 219 5.27 13.53 11.55
CA LEU A 219 4.56 12.79 12.60
C LEU A 219 5.07 13.09 14.01
N LYS A 220 6.26 13.71 14.17
CA LYS A 220 6.82 14.04 15.49
C LYS A 220 6.31 15.37 16.08
N GLU A 221 5.51 16.14 15.35
CA GLU A 221 4.97 17.40 15.86
C GLU A 221 3.87 17.24 16.93
N ASP A 222 3.26 16.05 17.06
CA ASP A 222 2.22 15.78 18.06
C ASP A 222 2.77 15.52 19.50
N VAL A 223 4.09 15.67 19.75
CA VAL A 223 4.74 15.41 21.05
C VAL A 223 5.37 16.68 21.66
N LYS A 224 5.02 17.85 21.15
CA LYS A 224 5.39 19.12 21.82
C LYS A 224 4.14 19.73 22.46
N LEU A 225 3.83 19.24 23.68
CA LEU A 225 3.17 20.00 24.75
C LEU A 225 3.47 19.32 26.09
#